data_c8bc5494b73a790da37d41f787267f23
#
_entry.id   c8bc5494b73a790da37d41f787267f23
#
_cell.length_a   1.000
_cell.length_b   1.000
_cell.length_c   1.000
_cell.angle_alpha   90.00
_cell.angle_beta   90.00
_cell.angle_gamma   90.00
#
_symmetry.space_group_name_H-M   'P 1'
#
loop_
_entity.id
_entity.type
_entity.pdbx_description
1 polymer ?
#
loop_
_entity_poly.entity_id
_entity_poly.type
_entity_poly.pdbx_seq_one_letter_code
_entity_poly.pdbx_strand_id
1 'polypeptide(L)'
;MRFGSKVLFDDVTTTFSSGRRYGLTGPNGAGKSTFMRLLTGELPPQRGTVVRPAKVGVLRQDQFAFDQFRVIDTVIMGNHKLWSALQERELLYEKSDLTDGEGMRLGELEGIVGDEDGYEAEANAAILLQGLDIPEALHRRTM
;
A
#
# COMPACT_ATOMS: atom_id res chain seq x y z
N MET A 1 -18.90 16.30 8.19
CA MET A 1 -17.91 15.56 9.00
C MET A 1 -17.62 16.32 10.27
N ARG A 2 -17.83 15.66 11.43
CA ARG A 2 -17.70 16.29 12.76
C ARG A 2 -16.86 15.39 13.67
N PHE A 3 -16.10 16.00 14.57
CA PHE A 3 -15.41 15.33 15.68
C PHE A 3 -15.83 16.04 16.98
N GLY A 4 -16.68 15.37 17.77
CA GLY A 4 -17.33 16.01 18.92
C GLY A 4 -18.15 17.21 18.49
N SER A 5 -17.92 18.37 19.11
CA SER A 5 -18.57 19.64 18.78
C SER A 5 -17.96 20.35 17.55
N LYS A 6 -16.78 19.93 17.08
CA LYS A 6 -16.08 20.60 15.99
C LYS A 6 -16.55 20.09 14.62
N VAL A 7 -17.09 20.99 13.80
CA VAL A 7 -17.40 20.73 12.39
C VAL A 7 -16.12 20.96 11.58
N LEU A 8 -15.67 19.93 10.84
CA LEU A 8 -14.54 20.03 9.92
C LEU A 8 -15.00 20.30 8.48
N PHE A 9 -16.04 19.57 8.06
CA PHE A 9 -16.60 19.70 6.71
C PHE A 9 -18.12 19.65 6.81
N ASP A 10 -18.79 20.56 6.13
CA ASP A 10 -20.24 20.59 6.00
C ASP A 10 -20.57 20.95 4.55
N ASP A 11 -21.41 20.13 3.94
CA ASP A 11 -21.88 20.28 2.56
C ASP A 11 -20.76 20.55 1.53
N VAL A 12 -19.72 19.74 1.54
CA VAL A 12 -18.58 19.85 0.63
C VAL A 12 -18.77 18.92 -0.57
N THR A 13 -18.83 19.51 -1.77
CA THR A 13 -18.77 18.79 -3.04
C THR A 13 -17.51 19.22 -3.79
N THR A 14 -16.67 18.27 -4.16
CA THR A 14 -15.46 18.55 -4.93
C THR A 14 -15.14 17.38 -5.87
N THR A 15 -14.50 17.70 -6.99
CA THR A 15 -14.09 16.72 -7.99
C THR A 15 -12.62 16.92 -8.34
N PHE A 16 -11.89 15.82 -8.37
CA PHE A 16 -10.49 15.77 -8.82
C PHE A 16 -10.45 15.15 -10.22
N SER A 17 -9.95 15.91 -11.18
CA SER A 17 -9.85 15.47 -12.59
C SER A 17 -8.51 14.80 -12.85
N SER A 18 -8.52 13.80 -13.72
CA SER A 18 -7.30 13.11 -14.17
C SER A 18 -6.31 14.08 -14.80
N GLY A 19 -5.00 13.81 -14.66
CA GLY A 19 -3.92 14.62 -15.21
C GLY A 19 -3.68 15.96 -14.51
N ARG A 20 -4.39 16.25 -13.41
CA ARG A 20 -4.25 17.49 -12.64
C ARG A 20 -3.54 17.25 -11.31
N ARG A 21 -2.81 18.25 -10.83
CA ARG A 21 -2.20 18.28 -9.50
C ARG A 21 -2.97 19.27 -8.63
N TYR A 22 -3.29 18.84 -7.42
CA TYR A 22 -4.07 19.64 -6.46
C TYR A 22 -3.29 19.81 -5.16
N GLY A 23 -3.26 21.05 -4.64
CA GLY A 23 -2.70 21.36 -3.33
C GLY A 23 -3.80 21.57 -2.30
N LEU A 24 -3.73 20.88 -1.16
CA LEU A 24 -4.62 21.09 -0.02
C LEU A 24 -3.89 21.92 1.02
N THR A 25 -4.29 23.20 1.18
CA THR A 25 -3.68 24.14 2.11
C THR A 25 -4.63 24.54 3.21
N GLY A 26 -4.09 25.04 4.32
CA GLY A 26 -4.86 25.53 5.45
C GLY A 26 -4.10 25.42 6.77
N PRO A 27 -4.57 26.06 7.84
CA PRO A 27 -3.93 26.05 9.15
C PRO A 27 -3.92 24.64 9.80
N ASN A 28 -3.09 24.46 10.84
CA ASN A 28 -3.10 23.23 11.62
C ASN A 28 -4.46 23.01 12.28
N GLY A 29 -4.93 21.77 12.28
CA GLY A 29 -6.26 21.42 12.83
C GLY A 29 -7.45 21.78 11.92
N ALA A 30 -7.22 22.28 10.68
CA ALA A 30 -8.30 22.56 9.71
C ALA A 30 -8.95 21.29 9.11
N GLY A 31 -8.41 20.11 9.38
CA GLY A 31 -8.96 18.85 8.87
C GLY A 31 -8.29 18.31 7.63
N LYS A 32 -7.14 18.86 7.17
CA LYS A 32 -6.42 18.40 5.96
C LYS A 32 -6.16 16.89 5.98
N SER A 33 -5.58 16.36 7.05
CA SER A 33 -5.29 14.92 7.20
C SER A 33 -6.58 14.09 7.25
N THR A 34 -7.65 14.61 7.87
CA THR A 34 -8.96 13.96 7.87
C THR A 34 -9.55 13.87 6.47
N PHE A 35 -9.41 14.95 5.68
CA PHE A 35 -9.85 14.97 4.29
C PHE A 35 -9.08 13.96 3.45
N MET A 36 -7.76 13.87 3.60
CA MET A 36 -6.94 12.86 2.93
C MET A 36 -7.40 11.44 3.29
N ARG A 37 -7.65 11.16 4.58
CA ARG A 37 -8.14 9.84 5.02
C ARG A 37 -9.53 9.50 4.47
N LEU A 38 -10.39 10.48 4.24
CA LEU A 38 -11.66 10.28 3.52
C LEU A 38 -11.43 9.91 2.05
N LEU A 39 -10.50 10.61 1.38
CA LEU A 39 -10.15 10.33 -0.02
C LEU A 39 -9.48 8.96 -0.18
N THR A 40 -8.63 8.55 0.73
CA THR A 40 -7.95 7.24 0.69
C THR A 40 -8.85 6.08 1.14
N GLY A 41 -9.94 6.37 1.82
CA GLY A 41 -10.88 5.37 2.35
C GLY A 41 -10.51 4.81 3.70
N GLU A 42 -9.46 5.33 4.33
CA GLU A 42 -9.11 4.98 5.71
C GLU A 42 -10.18 5.43 6.72
N LEU A 43 -10.97 6.44 6.33
CA LEU A 43 -12.06 6.96 7.13
C LEU A 43 -13.33 7.02 6.27
N PRO A 44 -14.44 6.39 6.68
CA PRO A 44 -15.72 6.53 6.00
C PRO A 44 -16.33 7.91 6.25
N PRO A 45 -17.02 8.51 5.26
CA PRO A 45 -17.75 9.77 5.47
C PRO A 45 -18.96 9.53 6.40
N GLN A 46 -19.27 10.49 7.28
CA GLN A 46 -20.46 10.43 8.14
C GLN A 46 -21.76 10.63 7.34
N ARG A 47 -21.70 11.41 6.27
CA ARG A 47 -22.79 11.63 5.29
C ARG A 47 -22.16 11.84 3.92
N GLY A 48 -22.91 11.54 2.87
CA GLY A 48 -22.45 11.65 1.50
C GLY A 48 -21.61 10.46 1.06
N THR A 49 -20.99 10.58 -0.10
CA THR A 49 -20.22 9.51 -0.74
C THR A 49 -18.88 10.02 -1.22
N VAL A 50 -17.87 9.14 -1.21
CA VAL A 50 -16.57 9.38 -1.83
C VAL A 50 -16.38 8.33 -2.92
N VAL A 51 -16.38 8.78 -4.17
CA VAL A 51 -16.07 7.91 -5.32
C VAL A 51 -14.57 7.98 -5.59
N ARG A 52 -13.93 6.82 -5.74
CA ARG A 52 -12.49 6.68 -5.90
C ARG A 52 -12.16 5.77 -7.08
N PRO A 53 -11.02 5.98 -7.76
CA PRO A 53 -10.50 5.00 -8.70
C PRO A 53 -10.14 3.69 -7.98
N ALA A 54 -10.09 2.59 -8.72
CA ALA A 54 -9.77 1.26 -8.18
C ALA A 54 -8.36 1.19 -7.58
N LYS A 55 -7.41 1.96 -8.13
CA LYS A 55 -6.02 2.03 -7.63
C LYS A 55 -5.76 3.44 -7.09
N VAL A 56 -5.43 3.53 -5.81
CA VAL A 56 -5.03 4.77 -5.13
C VAL A 56 -3.73 4.50 -4.39
N GLY A 57 -2.68 5.22 -4.74
CA GLY A 57 -1.41 5.21 -4.00
C GLY A 57 -1.42 6.30 -2.92
N VAL A 58 -0.87 6.00 -1.75
CA VAL A 58 -0.77 6.93 -0.61
C VAL A 58 0.67 6.96 -0.12
N LEU A 59 1.31 8.13 -0.20
CA LEU A 59 2.58 8.34 0.47
C LEU A 59 2.34 8.76 1.92
N ARG A 60 2.75 7.93 2.87
CA ARG A 60 2.65 8.21 4.30
C ARG A 60 3.89 8.94 4.80
N GLN A 61 3.73 9.68 5.89
CA GLN A 61 4.83 10.45 6.51
C GLN A 61 5.65 9.62 7.51
N ASP A 62 5.30 8.36 7.74
CA ASP A 62 6.05 7.47 8.63
C ASP A 62 7.29 6.94 7.91
N GLN A 63 8.41 7.60 8.15
CA GLN A 63 9.70 7.26 7.54
C GLN A 63 10.37 6.03 8.18
N PHE A 64 9.88 5.56 9.33
CA PHE A 64 10.44 4.42 10.06
C PHE A 64 9.60 3.13 9.91
N ALA A 65 8.49 3.20 9.17
CA ALA A 65 7.55 2.07 9.03
C ALA A 65 8.20 0.82 8.41
N PHE A 66 9.32 0.99 7.71
CA PHE A 66 9.98 -0.07 6.94
C PHE A 66 11.39 -0.42 7.39
N ASP A 67 11.88 0.16 8.50
CA ASP A 67 13.27 -0.02 8.99
C ASP A 67 13.68 -1.49 9.15
N GLN A 68 12.72 -2.40 9.36
CA GLN A 68 12.98 -3.83 9.57
C GLN A 68 13.02 -4.64 8.26
N PHE A 69 12.67 -4.02 7.14
CA PHE A 69 12.57 -4.70 5.85
C PHE A 69 13.73 -4.32 4.94
N ARG A 70 14.08 -5.21 4.02
CA ARG A 70 15.05 -4.88 2.98
C ARG A 70 14.46 -3.80 2.07
N VAL A 71 15.30 -2.94 1.53
CA VAL A 71 14.89 -1.88 0.59
C VAL A 71 14.05 -2.45 -0.57
N ILE A 72 14.48 -3.56 -1.15
CA ILE A 72 13.76 -4.22 -2.25
C ILE A 72 12.37 -4.74 -1.82
N ASP A 73 12.26 -5.27 -0.61
CA ASP A 73 11.00 -5.79 -0.08
C ASP A 73 9.97 -4.68 0.08
N THR A 74 10.40 -3.46 0.47
CA THR A 74 9.50 -2.32 0.63
C THR A 74 8.84 -1.91 -0.68
N VAL A 75 9.52 -2.12 -1.81
CA VAL A 75 8.93 -1.91 -3.14
C VAL A 75 7.88 -2.98 -3.43
N ILE A 76 8.20 -4.25 -3.18
CA ILE A 76 7.29 -5.39 -3.42
C ILE A 76 6.05 -5.29 -2.51
N MET A 77 6.21 -4.83 -1.27
CA MET A 77 5.11 -4.57 -0.32
C MET A 77 4.06 -3.59 -0.84
N GLY A 78 4.39 -2.77 -1.84
CA GLY A 78 3.43 -1.92 -2.55
C GLY A 78 2.30 -2.73 -3.23
N ASN A 79 2.56 -3.98 -3.61
CA ASN A 79 1.54 -4.94 -4.01
C ASN A 79 1.19 -5.84 -2.80
N HIS A 80 0.24 -5.40 -2.00
CA HIS A 80 -0.15 -6.11 -0.77
C HIS A 80 -0.63 -7.55 -1.01
N LYS A 81 -1.29 -7.81 -2.14
CA LYS A 81 -1.78 -9.15 -2.49
C LYS A 81 -0.61 -10.09 -2.72
N LEU A 82 0.35 -9.66 -3.54
CA LEU A 82 1.57 -10.42 -3.81
C LEU A 82 2.39 -10.61 -2.54
N TRP A 83 2.66 -9.52 -1.80
CA TRP A 83 3.47 -9.59 -0.59
C TRP A 83 2.91 -10.57 0.43
N SER A 84 1.61 -10.53 0.71
CA SER A 84 0.96 -11.45 1.63
C SER A 84 1.06 -12.91 1.15
N ALA A 85 0.90 -13.14 -0.15
CA ALA A 85 1.04 -14.47 -0.73
C ALA A 85 2.47 -15.01 -0.62
N LEU A 86 3.48 -14.16 -0.88
CA LEU A 86 4.89 -14.54 -0.74
C LEU A 86 5.25 -14.89 0.71
N GLN A 87 4.79 -14.10 1.68
CA GLN A 87 5.04 -14.37 3.11
C GLN A 87 4.38 -15.67 3.58
N GLU A 88 3.12 -15.88 3.23
CA GLU A 88 2.40 -17.11 3.60
C GLU A 88 3.01 -18.35 2.94
N ARG A 89 3.40 -18.23 1.67
CA ARG A 89 4.07 -19.28 0.92
C ARG A 89 5.39 -19.70 1.56
N GLU A 90 6.23 -18.74 1.94
CA GLU A 90 7.52 -18.99 2.60
C GLU A 90 7.32 -19.75 3.91
N LEU A 91 6.35 -19.34 4.74
CA LEU A 91 6.02 -20.03 5.98
C LEU A 91 5.56 -21.49 5.75
N LEU A 92 4.88 -21.76 4.63
CA LEU A 92 4.48 -23.14 4.30
C LEU A 92 5.67 -23.97 3.80
N TYR A 93 6.60 -23.36 3.04
CA TYR A 93 7.82 -24.04 2.57
C TYR A 93 8.79 -24.39 3.71
N GLU A 94 8.80 -23.63 4.81
CA GLU A 94 9.63 -23.94 5.98
C GLU A 94 9.15 -25.20 6.75
N LYS A 95 7.93 -25.68 6.48
CA LYS A 95 7.40 -26.87 7.14
C LYS A 95 7.94 -28.14 6.51
N SER A 96 8.39 -29.08 7.33
CA SER A 96 8.86 -30.39 6.88
C SER A 96 7.73 -31.28 6.35
N ASP A 97 6.52 -31.17 6.92
CA ASP A 97 5.34 -31.92 6.54
C ASP A 97 4.15 -30.98 6.37
N LEU A 98 3.52 -31.05 5.21
CA LEU A 98 2.30 -30.29 4.92
C LEU A 98 1.09 -31.20 5.06
N THR A 99 0.03 -30.68 5.68
CA THR A 99 -1.29 -31.31 5.62
C THR A 99 -1.89 -31.15 4.22
N ASP A 100 -2.89 -31.97 3.86
CA ASP A 100 -3.59 -31.87 2.57
C ASP A 100 -4.16 -30.45 2.33
N GLY A 101 -4.70 -29.82 3.38
CA GLY A 101 -5.22 -28.46 3.32
C GLY A 101 -4.14 -27.42 3.04
N GLU A 102 -2.97 -27.55 3.67
CA GLU A 102 -1.82 -26.67 3.44
C GLU A 102 -1.22 -26.86 2.04
N GLY A 103 -1.21 -28.10 1.53
CA GLY A 103 -0.83 -28.37 0.15
C GLY A 103 -1.75 -27.71 -0.87
N MET A 104 -3.07 -27.75 -0.64
CA MET A 104 -4.04 -27.02 -1.47
C MET A 104 -3.82 -25.51 -1.37
N ARG A 105 -3.59 -24.98 -0.17
CA ARG A 105 -3.34 -23.56 0.07
C ARG A 105 -2.08 -23.10 -0.66
N LEU A 106 -1.02 -23.90 -0.65
CA LEU A 106 0.21 -23.62 -1.38
C LEU A 106 -0.05 -23.48 -2.90
N GLY A 107 -0.87 -24.35 -3.47
CA GLY A 107 -1.29 -24.26 -4.87
C GLY A 107 -2.04 -22.97 -5.19
N GLU A 108 -2.94 -22.52 -4.29
CA GLU A 108 -3.63 -21.23 -4.45
C GLU A 108 -2.65 -20.04 -4.39
N LEU A 109 -1.69 -20.08 -3.47
CA LEU A 109 -0.68 -19.03 -3.33
C LEU A 109 0.23 -18.95 -4.56
N GLU A 110 0.63 -20.10 -5.13
CA GLU A 110 1.38 -20.12 -6.39
C GLU A 110 0.59 -19.51 -7.55
N GLY A 111 -0.72 -19.75 -7.60
CA GLY A 111 -1.61 -19.07 -8.56
C GLY A 111 -1.59 -17.56 -8.39
N ILE A 112 -1.70 -17.05 -7.15
CA ILE A 112 -1.64 -15.63 -6.85
C ILE A 112 -0.27 -15.03 -7.25
N VAL A 113 0.82 -15.72 -6.93
CA VAL A 113 2.18 -15.29 -7.27
C VAL A 113 2.34 -15.20 -8.79
N GLY A 114 1.81 -16.17 -9.54
CA GLY A 114 1.82 -16.14 -11.01
C GLY A 114 1.00 -14.98 -11.58
N ASP A 115 -0.22 -14.77 -11.09
CA ASP A 115 -1.13 -13.73 -11.56
C ASP A 115 -0.63 -12.30 -11.30
N GLU A 116 0.17 -12.13 -10.25
CA GLU A 116 0.72 -10.83 -9.82
C GLU A 116 2.19 -10.62 -10.26
N ASP A 117 2.68 -11.37 -11.24
CA ASP A 117 4.07 -11.32 -11.74
C ASP A 117 5.13 -11.51 -10.63
N GLY A 118 4.80 -12.30 -9.61
CA GLY A 118 5.61 -12.44 -8.40
C GLY A 118 6.98 -13.07 -8.64
N TYR A 119 7.14 -13.90 -9.68
CA TYR A 119 8.45 -14.49 -10.05
C TYR A 119 9.45 -13.44 -10.54
N GLU A 120 8.97 -12.32 -11.09
CA GLU A 120 9.79 -11.21 -11.56
C GLU A 120 9.81 -10.03 -10.57
N ALA A 121 9.15 -10.16 -9.41
CA ALA A 121 8.96 -9.06 -8.47
C ALA A 121 10.27 -8.43 -7.99
N GLU A 122 11.30 -9.23 -7.66
CA GLU A 122 12.62 -8.70 -7.28
C GLU A 122 13.32 -7.98 -8.45
N ALA A 123 13.23 -8.50 -9.66
CA ALA A 123 13.83 -7.88 -10.85
C ALA A 123 13.14 -6.54 -11.16
N ASN A 124 11.81 -6.51 -11.13
CA ASN A 124 11.02 -5.32 -11.36
C ASN A 124 11.27 -4.26 -10.27
N ALA A 125 11.35 -4.68 -9.01
CA ALA A 125 11.68 -3.78 -7.90
C ALA A 125 13.09 -3.21 -8.04
N ALA A 126 14.07 -4.01 -8.45
CA ALA A 126 15.45 -3.55 -8.69
C ALA A 126 15.52 -2.49 -9.80
N ILE A 127 14.77 -2.66 -10.89
CA ILE A 127 14.68 -1.67 -11.97
C ILE A 127 14.11 -0.34 -11.44
N LEU A 128 13.05 -0.40 -10.62
CA LEU A 128 12.46 0.81 -10.02
C LEU A 128 13.44 1.52 -9.08
N LEU A 129 14.16 0.76 -8.24
CA LEU A 129 15.17 1.31 -7.34
C LEU A 129 16.33 1.95 -8.08
N GLN A 130 16.82 1.33 -9.15
CA GLN A 130 17.84 1.92 -10.02
C GLN A 130 17.35 3.21 -10.68
N GLY A 131 16.08 3.25 -11.10
CA GLY A 131 15.45 4.47 -11.63
C GLY A 131 15.36 5.63 -10.61
N LEU A 132 15.48 5.33 -9.32
CA LEU A 132 15.57 6.28 -8.21
C LEU A 132 17.01 6.56 -7.75
N ASP A 133 18.01 6.14 -8.53
CA ASP A 133 19.44 6.22 -8.19
C ASP A 133 19.83 5.52 -6.87
N ILE A 134 19.09 4.48 -6.48
CA ILE A 134 19.45 3.64 -5.33
C ILE A 134 20.37 2.52 -5.83
N PRO A 135 21.66 2.47 -5.38
CA PRO A 135 22.62 1.49 -5.84
C PRO A 135 22.20 0.05 -5.48
N GLU A 136 22.49 -0.91 -6.37
CA GLU A 136 22.15 -2.32 -6.20
C GLU A 136 22.69 -2.90 -4.86
N ALA A 137 23.88 -2.45 -4.43
CA ALA A 137 24.48 -2.85 -3.16
C ALA A 137 23.61 -2.52 -1.91
N LEU A 138 22.64 -1.59 -2.04
CA LEU A 138 21.71 -1.23 -0.98
C LEU A 138 20.38 -2.00 -1.06
N HIS A 139 20.02 -2.60 -2.20
CA HIS A 139 18.71 -3.22 -2.40
C HIS A 139 18.38 -4.28 -1.35
N ARG A 140 19.37 -5.05 -0.92
CA ARG A 140 19.21 -6.14 0.05
C ARG A 140 19.56 -5.77 1.49
N ARG A 141 19.88 -4.50 1.76
CA ARG A 141 20.08 -3.99 3.13
C ARG A 141 18.73 -3.61 3.74
N THR A 142 18.65 -3.70 5.04
CA THR A 142 17.54 -3.08 5.81
C THR A 142 17.62 -1.56 5.68
N MET A 143 16.47 -0.94 5.73
CA MET A 143 16.35 0.53 5.65
C MET A 143 16.93 1.21 6.88
#